data_3d2a9b9d534c21277ee5a5caff65bd56
#
_entry.id   3d2a9b9d534c21277ee5a5caff65bd56
#
_cell.length_a   1.000
_cell.length_b   1.000
_cell.length_c   1.000
_cell.angle_alpha   90.00
_cell.angle_beta   90.00
_cell.angle_gamma   90.00
#
_symmetry.space_group_name_H-M   'P 1'
#
loop_
_entity.id
_entity.type
_entity.pdbx_description
1 polymer ?
#
loop_
_entity_poly.entity_id
_entity_poly.type
_entity_poly.pdbx_seq_one_letter_code
_entity_poly.pdbx_strand_id
1 'polypeptide(L)'
;MYKWFVNWFIKNKDTHESAEKRAKIGSLAGTFGIISNTALSVLKMIVGLLSGSVSILAEGIDNLTDGASSLVTIMGFRWSQAPADEEHPFGHQRIEYITGLLISVVVLMVALFMGYRSVLRIINPVGLEVSYWTLLLLGLTILVKLYQGGFYRYLARLINSETLVATATDSFNDSIRTAAVIIGTAVYLLTKEKVNLDGYLGLIVSVYILFSGIKLLKDTSTPLIGTFPDDELIKRLEKRFASYEGIIGFHDLVVHSYGPNRIYATVHIEVPSTEDIMKSHELIDQIERDIAQTEGINLVVHMDPIDQNDELTNRLYQEVKDLIARFDSLLSIHDFRVITMSDRKNIVFDVVCPPNYRLTTKELKNQIKTLIVEHDPTLNPIIQIDQFYVHSNIKED
;
A
#
# COMPACT_ATOMS: atom_id res chain seq x y z
N MET A 1 -22.57 9.80 -23.76
CA MET A 1 -21.83 11.01 -23.40
C MET A 1 -20.37 10.70 -23.03
N TYR A 2 -20.08 9.83 -22.06
CA TYR A 2 -18.72 9.47 -21.64
C TYR A 2 -17.86 8.89 -22.78
N LYS A 3 -18.41 8.01 -23.61
CA LYS A 3 -17.72 7.37 -24.74
C LYS A 3 -17.15 8.37 -25.75
N TRP A 4 -17.87 9.47 -26.02
CA TRP A 4 -17.41 10.52 -26.91
C TRP A 4 -16.22 11.29 -26.31
N PHE A 5 -16.27 11.62 -25.01
CA PHE A 5 -15.19 12.33 -24.30
C PHE A 5 -13.92 11.49 -24.24
N VAL A 6 -14.04 10.21 -23.92
CA VAL A 6 -12.90 9.27 -23.88
C VAL A 6 -12.28 9.10 -25.29
N ASN A 7 -13.11 8.94 -26.34
CA ASN A 7 -12.62 8.78 -27.69
C ASN A 7 -11.96 10.05 -28.25
N TRP A 8 -12.38 11.24 -27.79
CA TRP A 8 -11.76 12.51 -28.17
C TRP A 8 -10.38 12.69 -27.56
N PHE A 9 -10.21 12.23 -26.31
CA PHE A 9 -8.93 12.33 -25.57
C PHE A 9 -7.94 11.23 -25.97
N ILE A 10 -8.43 10.02 -26.23
CA ILE A 10 -7.62 8.88 -26.65
C ILE A 10 -7.71 8.77 -28.18
N LYS A 11 -6.99 9.66 -28.89
CA LYS A 11 -7.01 9.78 -30.36
C LYS A 11 -6.41 8.60 -31.14
N ASN A 12 -5.70 7.65 -30.51
CA ASN A 12 -5.09 6.50 -31.20
C ASN A 12 -5.89 5.22 -30.95
N LYS A 13 -6.53 4.74 -32.02
CA LYS A 13 -7.26 3.46 -32.06
C LYS A 13 -6.35 2.21 -32.04
N ASP A 14 -5.03 2.38 -32.15
CA ASP A 14 -4.09 1.32 -32.53
C ASP A 14 -3.09 0.93 -31.42
N THR A 15 -3.31 1.28 -30.17
CA THR A 15 -2.44 0.76 -29.09
C THR A 15 -2.88 -0.63 -28.68
N HIS A 16 -2.22 -1.63 -29.21
CA HIS A 16 -2.36 -3.05 -28.86
C HIS A 16 -1.82 -3.37 -27.44
N GLU A 17 -1.12 -2.45 -26.78
CA GLU A 17 -0.64 -2.63 -25.41
C GLU A 17 -1.68 -2.20 -24.39
N SER A 18 -2.22 -3.17 -23.67
CA SER A 18 -3.20 -2.97 -22.59
C SER A 18 -2.70 -2.03 -21.49
N ALA A 19 -1.40 -2.00 -21.21
CA ALA A 19 -0.74 -1.17 -20.21
C ALA A 19 -0.76 0.34 -20.58
N GLU A 20 -0.41 0.70 -21.82
CA GLU A 20 -0.42 2.10 -22.27
C GLU A 20 -1.84 2.70 -22.27
N LYS A 21 -2.84 1.92 -22.69
CA LYS A 21 -4.24 2.30 -22.64
C LYS A 21 -4.71 2.53 -21.20
N ARG A 22 -4.30 1.65 -20.28
CA ARG A 22 -4.61 1.76 -18.86
C ARG A 22 -4.02 3.04 -18.25
N ALA A 23 -2.76 3.35 -18.56
CA ALA A 23 -2.07 4.56 -18.10
C ALA A 23 -2.75 5.84 -18.63
N LYS A 24 -3.12 5.90 -19.91
CA LYS A 24 -3.82 7.04 -20.51
C LYS A 24 -5.20 7.27 -19.87
N ILE A 25 -5.97 6.22 -19.62
CA ILE A 25 -7.28 6.30 -18.96
C ILE A 25 -7.12 6.75 -17.51
N GLY A 26 -6.13 6.22 -16.78
CA GLY A 26 -5.83 6.66 -15.42
C GLY A 26 -5.43 8.13 -15.35
N SER A 27 -4.57 8.60 -16.25
CA SER A 27 -4.17 10.00 -16.35
C SER A 27 -5.37 10.92 -16.66
N LEU A 28 -6.26 10.50 -17.58
CA LEU A 28 -7.49 11.23 -17.89
C LEU A 28 -8.39 11.35 -16.66
N ALA A 29 -8.59 10.26 -15.92
CA ALA A 29 -9.38 10.24 -14.69
C ALA A 29 -8.79 11.18 -13.64
N GLY A 30 -7.47 11.11 -13.38
CA GLY A 30 -6.78 11.97 -12.43
C GLY A 30 -6.88 13.46 -12.80
N THR A 31 -6.59 13.80 -14.04
CA THR A 31 -6.69 15.20 -14.52
C THR A 31 -8.11 15.74 -14.40
N PHE A 32 -9.12 14.96 -14.80
CA PHE A 32 -10.52 15.35 -14.65
C PHE A 32 -10.88 15.54 -13.17
N GLY A 33 -10.39 14.67 -12.29
CA GLY A 33 -10.59 14.76 -10.84
C GLY A 33 -10.03 16.05 -10.24
N ILE A 34 -8.79 16.38 -10.58
CA ILE A 34 -8.16 17.61 -10.09
C ILE A 34 -8.95 18.84 -10.52
N ILE A 35 -9.23 18.96 -11.81
CA ILE A 35 -9.92 20.13 -12.35
C ILE A 35 -11.31 20.27 -11.73
N SER A 36 -12.09 19.18 -11.70
CA SER A 36 -13.46 19.23 -11.18
C SER A 36 -13.51 19.45 -9.67
N ASN A 37 -12.67 18.76 -8.87
CA ASN A 37 -12.66 18.92 -7.42
C ASN A 37 -12.12 20.31 -7.02
N THR A 38 -11.11 20.84 -7.71
CA THR A 38 -10.64 22.21 -7.47
C THR A 38 -11.71 23.24 -7.80
N ALA A 39 -12.42 23.10 -8.93
CA ALA A 39 -13.50 24.00 -9.28
C ALA A 39 -14.66 23.95 -8.28
N LEU A 40 -15.05 22.74 -7.83
CA LEU A 40 -16.08 22.55 -6.80
C LEU A 40 -15.64 23.10 -5.44
N SER A 41 -14.38 22.91 -5.06
CA SER A 41 -13.80 23.46 -3.84
C SER A 41 -13.88 24.99 -3.84
N VAL A 42 -13.36 25.64 -4.88
CA VAL A 42 -13.37 27.10 -5.00
C VAL A 42 -14.80 27.63 -4.94
N LEU A 43 -15.73 27.01 -5.67
CA LEU A 43 -17.14 27.42 -5.67
C LEU A 43 -17.76 27.30 -4.27
N LYS A 44 -17.62 26.15 -3.61
CA LYS A 44 -18.16 25.91 -2.26
C LYS A 44 -17.50 26.82 -1.20
N MET A 45 -16.19 27.07 -1.31
CA MET A 45 -15.51 28.00 -0.41
C MET A 45 -16.01 29.42 -0.54
N ILE A 46 -16.20 29.92 -1.77
CA ILE A 46 -16.79 31.25 -2.01
C ILE A 46 -18.20 31.32 -1.43
N VAL A 47 -19.05 30.34 -1.77
CA VAL A 47 -20.43 30.28 -1.24
C VAL A 47 -20.46 30.19 0.27
N GLY A 48 -19.61 29.35 0.89
CA GLY A 48 -19.51 29.19 2.33
C GLY A 48 -19.03 30.47 3.05
N LEU A 49 -18.04 31.17 2.48
CA LEU A 49 -17.57 32.46 3.01
C LEU A 49 -18.65 33.54 2.93
N LEU A 50 -19.31 33.68 1.78
CA LEU A 50 -20.35 34.68 1.57
C LEU A 50 -21.60 34.40 2.41
N SER A 51 -21.97 33.13 2.60
CA SER A 51 -23.14 32.74 3.43
C SER A 51 -22.81 32.65 4.92
N GLY A 52 -21.55 32.72 5.33
CA GLY A 52 -21.11 32.48 6.69
C GLY A 52 -21.35 31.04 7.16
N SER A 53 -21.63 30.09 6.28
CA SER A 53 -21.91 28.70 6.59
C SER A 53 -20.63 27.88 6.81
N VAL A 54 -20.49 27.31 8.01
CA VAL A 54 -19.33 26.45 8.35
C VAL A 54 -19.45 25.09 7.66
N SER A 55 -20.67 24.58 7.48
CA SER A 55 -20.88 23.29 6.81
C SER A 55 -20.51 23.35 5.32
N ILE A 56 -20.88 24.43 4.61
CA ILE A 56 -20.52 24.63 3.20
C ILE A 56 -19.01 24.83 3.05
N LEU A 57 -18.38 25.59 3.96
CA LEU A 57 -16.92 25.75 3.98
C LEU A 57 -16.21 24.41 4.18
N ALA A 58 -16.65 23.60 5.15
CA ALA A 58 -16.08 22.29 5.40
C ALA A 58 -16.16 21.38 4.16
N GLU A 59 -17.31 21.38 3.46
CA GLU A 59 -17.43 20.66 2.18
C GLU A 59 -16.51 21.19 1.05
N GLY A 60 -16.29 22.51 1.00
CA GLY A 60 -15.34 23.12 0.06
C GLY A 60 -13.91 22.62 0.32
N ILE A 61 -13.53 22.50 1.58
CA ILE A 61 -12.24 21.97 2.01
C ILE A 61 -12.14 20.46 1.74
N ASP A 62 -13.19 19.70 1.96
CA ASP A 62 -13.23 18.28 1.62
C ASP A 62 -12.92 18.04 0.12
N ASN A 63 -13.59 18.79 -0.76
CA ASN A 63 -13.28 18.74 -2.18
C ASN A 63 -11.84 19.19 -2.53
N LEU A 64 -11.26 20.11 -1.76
CA LEU A 64 -9.85 20.49 -1.90
C LEU A 64 -8.92 19.33 -1.51
N THR A 65 -9.26 18.60 -0.45
CA THR A 65 -8.53 17.40 0.00
C THR A 65 -8.53 16.30 -1.06
N ASP A 66 -9.68 16.07 -1.72
CA ASP A 66 -9.80 15.14 -2.84
C ASP A 66 -8.92 15.57 -4.03
N GLY A 67 -8.93 16.86 -4.34
CA GLY A 67 -8.07 17.46 -5.37
C GLY A 67 -6.59 17.35 -5.02
N ALA A 68 -6.23 17.60 -3.76
CA ALA A 68 -4.86 17.50 -3.25
C ALA A 68 -4.34 16.05 -3.31
N SER A 69 -5.15 15.08 -2.92
CA SER A 69 -4.78 13.65 -3.04
C SER A 69 -4.49 13.25 -4.49
N SER A 70 -5.27 13.76 -5.43
CA SER A 70 -5.03 13.57 -6.87
C SER A 70 -3.76 14.28 -7.34
N LEU A 71 -3.46 15.46 -6.80
CA LEU A 71 -2.24 16.23 -7.11
C LEU A 71 -0.99 15.52 -6.60
N VAL A 72 -1.03 14.97 -5.37
CA VAL A 72 0.06 14.15 -4.80
C VAL A 72 0.40 13.01 -5.75
N THR A 73 -0.61 12.32 -6.26
CA THR A 73 -0.42 11.22 -7.22
C THR A 73 0.31 11.69 -8.48
N ILE A 74 -0.07 12.85 -9.04
CA ILE A 74 0.58 13.39 -10.26
C ILE A 74 1.99 13.93 -9.97
N MET A 75 2.17 14.69 -8.90
CA MET A 75 3.48 15.26 -8.53
C MET A 75 4.45 14.15 -8.12
N GLY A 76 3.97 13.18 -7.31
CA GLY A 76 4.72 12.00 -6.94
C GLY A 76 5.19 11.25 -8.19
N PHE A 77 4.29 11.02 -9.15
CA PHE A 77 4.64 10.36 -10.41
C PHE A 77 5.67 11.15 -11.23
N ARG A 78 5.64 12.48 -11.18
CA ARG A 78 6.56 13.35 -11.95
C ARG A 78 7.93 13.48 -11.28
N TRP A 79 7.98 13.59 -9.96
CA TRP A 79 9.23 13.70 -9.21
C TRP A 79 9.87 12.34 -8.93
N SER A 80 9.07 11.29 -8.83
CA SER A 80 9.59 9.91 -8.72
C SER A 80 10.38 9.47 -9.95
N GLN A 81 10.22 10.16 -11.09
CA GLN A 81 11.00 9.89 -12.31
C GLN A 81 12.37 10.57 -12.31
N ALA A 82 12.68 11.44 -11.32
CA ALA A 82 14.01 12.01 -11.20
C ALA A 82 15.04 10.88 -10.97
N PRO A 83 16.12 10.83 -11.78
CA PRO A 83 17.14 9.81 -11.64
C PRO A 83 17.83 9.91 -10.28
N ALA A 84 18.52 8.86 -9.89
CA ALA A 84 19.44 8.90 -8.76
C ALA A 84 20.54 9.94 -8.98
N ASP A 85 20.92 10.64 -7.92
CA ASP A 85 22.00 11.60 -7.88
C ASP A 85 22.98 11.29 -6.73
N GLU A 86 23.97 12.16 -6.50
CA GLU A 86 24.99 11.96 -5.46
C GLU A 86 24.41 11.99 -4.04
N GLU A 87 23.35 12.77 -3.80
CA GLU A 87 22.69 12.88 -2.49
C GLU A 87 21.65 11.75 -2.29
N HIS A 88 21.04 11.28 -3.38
CA HIS A 88 19.96 10.28 -3.36
C HIS A 88 20.27 9.10 -4.30
N PRO A 89 21.23 8.22 -3.95
CA PRO A 89 21.67 7.12 -4.83
C PRO A 89 20.58 6.08 -5.12
N PHE A 90 19.53 6.01 -4.29
CA PHE A 90 18.37 5.15 -4.51
C PHE A 90 17.23 5.85 -5.30
N GLY A 91 17.45 7.11 -5.75
CA GLY A 91 16.46 7.91 -6.47
C GLY A 91 15.48 8.65 -5.55
N HIS A 92 14.55 9.37 -6.17
CA HIS A 92 13.68 10.34 -5.50
C HIS A 92 12.24 9.84 -5.29
N GLN A 93 11.95 8.57 -5.51
CA GLN A 93 10.56 8.08 -5.53
C GLN A 93 9.83 8.23 -4.19
N ARG A 94 10.54 8.24 -3.06
CA ARG A 94 9.97 8.47 -1.73
C ARG A 94 9.43 9.90 -1.52
N ILE A 95 9.79 10.86 -2.37
CA ILE A 95 9.23 12.22 -2.33
C ILE A 95 7.71 12.21 -2.47
N GLU A 96 7.14 11.24 -3.21
CA GLU A 96 5.70 11.05 -3.30
C GLU A 96 5.08 10.86 -1.91
N TYR A 97 5.61 9.95 -1.12
CA TYR A 97 5.11 9.67 0.23
C TYR A 97 5.31 10.85 1.19
N ILE A 98 6.44 11.55 1.10
CA ILE A 98 6.74 12.74 1.92
C ILE A 98 5.75 13.86 1.59
N THR A 99 5.46 14.08 0.31
CA THR A 99 4.48 15.09 -0.13
C THR A 99 3.08 14.74 0.38
N GLY A 100 2.67 13.47 0.27
CA GLY A 100 1.40 12.98 0.81
C GLY A 100 1.30 13.16 2.33
N LEU A 101 2.38 12.90 3.05
CA LEU A 101 2.46 13.09 4.49
C LEU A 101 2.29 14.58 4.87
N LEU A 102 2.95 15.50 4.18
CA LEU A 102 2.80 16.93 4.43
C LEU A 102 1.36 17.40 4.17
N ILE A 103 0.74 16.94 3.08
CA ILE A 103 -0.65 17.26 2.77
C ILE A 103 -1.59 16.69 3.83
N SER A 104 -1.38 15.45 4.28
CA SER A 104 -2.23 14.85 5.32
C SER A 104 -2.19 15.65 6.63
N VAL A 105 -1.03 16.19 7.02
CA VAL A 105 -0.90 17.07 8.20
C VAL A 105 -1.71 18.36 8.02
N VAL A 106 -1.65 18.98 6.84
CA VAL A 106 -2.46 20.18 6.54
C VAL A 106 -3.96 19.86 6.60
N VAL A 107 -4.38 18.74 6.01
CA VAL A 107 -5.78 18.28 6.06
C VAL A 107 -6.25 18.07 7.49
N LEU A 108 -5.45 17.45 8.34
CA LEU A 108 -5.76 17.24 9.76
C LEU A 108 -5.90 18.55 10.53
N MET A 109 -4.97 19.50 10.31
CA MET A 109 -5.06 20.82 10.95
C MET A 109 -6.35 21.56 10.54
N VAL A 110 -6.69 21.50 9.26
CA VAL A 110 -7.90 22.14 8.75
C VAL A 110 -9.17 21.46 9.28
N ALA A 111 -9.20 20.12 9.32
CA ALA A 111 -10.31 19.37 9.89
C ALA A 111 -10.57 19.74 11.38
N LEU A 112 -9.51 19.80 12.17
CA LEU A 112 -9.59 20.23 13.58
C LEU A 112 -10.08 21.67 13.71
N PHE A 113 -9.58 22.58 12.88
CA PHE A 113 -10.03 23.97 12.86
C PHE A 113 -11.52 24.09 12.49
N MET A 114 -11.98 23.35 11.46
CA MET A 114 -13.39 23.32 11.08
C MET A 114 -14.27 22.70 12.18
N GLY A 115 -13.81 21.63 12.82
CA GLY A 115 -14.49 21.04 13.98
C GLY A 115 -14.66 22.04 15.12
N TYR A 116 -13.59 22.75 15.48
CA TYR A 116 -13.63 23.80 16.49
C TYR A 116 -14.61 24.91 16.12
N ARG A 117 -14.57 25.41 14.88
CA ARG A 117 -15.51 26.41 14.37
C ARG A 117 -16.97 25.93 14.41
N SER A 118 -17.19 24.66 14.09
CA SER A 118 -18.53 24.03 14.13
C SER A 118 -19.06 23.93 15.54
N VAL A 119 -18.23 23.55 16.53
CA VAL A 119 -18.60 23.52 17.94
C VAL A 119 -18.97 24.93 18.45
N LEU A 120 -18.14 25.93 18.11
CA LEU A 120 -18.47 27.34 18.46
C LEU A 120 -19.79 27.79 17.83
N ARG A 121 -20.09 27.35 16.59
CA ARG A 121 -21.34 27.65 15.89
C ARG A 121 -22.56 27.00 16.58
N ILE A 122 -22.39 25.81 17.18
CA ILE A 122 -23.42 25.13 17.94
C ILE A 122 -23.69 25.87 19.27
N ILE A 123 -22.63 26.28 19.98
CA ILE A 123 -22.73 26.97 21.26
C ILE A 123 -23.26 28.39 21.09
N ASN A 124 -22.78 29.10 20.07
CA ASN A 124 -23.14 30.47 19.75
C ASN A 124 -23.72 30.55 18.34
N PRO A 125 -25.00 30.22 18.13
CA PRO A 125 -25.61 30.26 16.81
C PRO A 125 -25.58 31.68 16.24
N VAL A 126 -25.05 31.82 15.02
CA VAL A 126 -25.03 33.07 14.26
C VAL A 126 -25.89 32.88 13.03
N GLY A 127 -26.63 33.92 12.65
CA GLY A 127 -27.43 33.93 11.42
C GLY A 127 -26.58 33.62 10.18
N LEU A 128 -27.19 32.98 9.20
CA LEU A 128 -26.57 32.65 7.91
C LEU A 128 -27.09 33.62 6.85
N GLU A 129 -26.21 34.11 5.98
CA GLU A 129 -26.59 34.89 4.81
C GLU A 129 -26.83 33.97 3.62
N VAL A 130 -27.82 33.09 3.73
CA VAL A 130 -28.19 32.12 2.71
C VAL A 130 -29.45 32.57 1.95
N SER A 131 -29.47 32.17 0.69
CA SER A 131 -30.60 32.47 -0.19
C SER A 131 -30.97 31.26 -1.04
N TYR A 132 -32.03 31.34 -1.81
CA TYR A 132 -32.41 30.31 -2.77
C TYR A 132 -31.29 30.07 -3.83
N TRP A 133 -30.47 31.09 -4.14
CA TRP A 133 -29.32 30.97 -5.00
C TRP A 133 -28.23 30.05 -4.40
N THR A 134 -28.05 30.09 -3.06
CA THR A 134 -27.15 29.17 -2.36
C THR A 134 -27.58 27.72 -2.58
N LEU A 135 -28.88 27.43 -2.42
CA LEU A 135 -29.41 26.09 -2.68
C LEU A 135 -29.24 25.64 -4.13
N LEU A 136 -29.46 26.57 -5.09
CA LEU A 136 -29.27 26.28 -6.51
C LEU A 136 -27.81 25.94 -6.83
N LEU A 137 -26.87 26.73 -6.32
CA LEU A 137 -25.43 26.50 -6.53
C LEU A 137 -24.99 25.18 -5.91
N LEU A 138 -25.41 24.86 -4.69
CA LEU A 138 -25.12 23.56 -4.07
C LEU A 138 -25.77 22.41 -4.85
N GLY A 139 -27.00 22.58 -5.35
CA GLY A 139 -27.65 21.60 -6.22
C GLY A 139 -26.86 21.32 -7.49
N LEU A 140 -26.27 22.38 -8.09
CA LEU A 140 -25.38 22.22 -9.26
C LEU A 140 -24.14 21.41 -8.91
N THR A 141 -23.57 21.60 -7.71
CA THR A 141 -22.40 20.79 -7.29
C THR A 141 -22.73 19.31 -7.13
N ILE A 142 -23.94 18.96 -6.68
CA ILE A 142 -24.42 17.57 -6.66
C ILE A 142 -24.45 17.00 -8.08
N LEU A 143 -25.00 17.72 -9.04
CA LEU A 143 -25.06 17.24 -10.43
C LEU A 143 -23.65 16.99 -11.00
N VAL A 144 -22.70 17.86 -10.68
CA VAL A 144 -21.29 17.67 -11.10
C VAL A 144 -20.69 16.42 -10.44
N LYS A 145 -20.90 16.20 -9.13
CA LYS A 145 -20.39 15.01 -8.41
C LYS A 145 -21.05 13.72 -8.90
N LEU A 146 -22.34 13.72 -9.19
CA LEU A 146 -23.03 12.56 -9.78
C LEU A 146 -22.49 12.25 -11.19
N TYR A 147 -22.25 13.28 -12.00
CA TYR A 147 -21.61 13.11 -13.31
C TYR A 147 -20.20 12.55 -13.17
N GLN A 148 -19.42 13.06 -12.23
CA GLN A 148 -18.06 12.63 -11.92
C GLN A 148 -18.04 11.15 -11.50
N GLY A 149 -18.90 10.75 -10.54
CA GLY A 149 -19.04 9.37 -10.11
C GLY A 149 -19.42 8.42 -11.24
N GLY A 150 -20.39 8.82 -12.09
CA GLY A 150 -20.78 8.07 -13.28
C GLY A 150 -19.63 7.93 -14.30
N PHE A 151 -18.83 8.99 -14.49
CA PHE A 151 -17.68 8.99 -15.38
C PHE A 151 -16.58 8.05 -14.87
N TYR A 152 -16.21 8.12 -13.58
CA TYR A 152 -15.23 7.22 -13.00
C TYR A 152 -15.69 5.76 -13.06
N ARG A 153 -16.97 5.48 -12.78
CA ARG A 153 -17.53 4.14 -12.90
C ARG A 153 -17.46 3.59 -14.32
N TYR A 154 -17.65 4.45 -15.31
CA TYR A 154 -17.47 4.10 -16.73
C TYR A 154 -16.01 3.77 -17.04
N LEU A 155 -15.05 4.63 -16.62
CA LEU A 155 -13.62 4.40 -16.82
C LEU A 155 -13.12 3.14 -16.09
N ALA A 156 -13.59 2.92 -14.86
CA ALA A 156 -13.28 1.74 -14.07
C ALA A 156 -13.59 0.44 -14.80
N ARG A 157 -14.75 0.38 -15.46
CA ARG A 157 -15.15 -0.79 -16.27
C ARG A 157 -14.29 -0.98 -17.52
N LEU A 158 -13.75 0.10 -18.10
CA LEU A 158 -12.91 0.00 -19.29
C LEU A 158 -11.54 -0.61 -19.03
N ILE A 159 -11.00 -0.47 -17.81
CA ILE A 159 -9.64 -0.90 -17.45
C ILE A 159 -9.61 -1.84 -16.24
N ASN A 160 -10.77 -2.28 -15.77
CA ASN A 160 -10.92 -3.18 -14.62
C ASN A 160 -10.17 -2.64 -13.37
N SER A 161 -10.41 -1.36 -13.02
CA SER A 161 -9.69 -0.66 -11.93
C SER A 161 -10.56 -0.50 -10.69
N GLU A 162 -10.19 -1.17 -9.61
CA GLU A 162 -10.84 -1.02 -8.29
C GLU A 162 -10.65 0.38 -7.71
N THR A 163 -9.49 0.99 -7.93
CA THR A 163 -9.20 2.37 -7.52
C THR A 163 -10.22 3.36 -8.12
N LEU A 164 -10.55 3.24 -9.40
CA LEU A 164 -11.55 4.09 -10.02
C LEU A 164 -12.98 3.78 -9.53
N VAL A 165 -13.27 2.54 -9.12
CA VAL A 165 -14.54 2.21 -8.46
C VAL A 165 -14.64 2.90 -7.10
N ALA A 166 -13.56 2.89 -6.32
CA ALA A 166 -13.49 3.60 -5.04
C ALA A 166 -13.70 5.11 -5.23
N THR A 167 -12.98 5.74 -6.17
CA THR A 167 -13.14 7.17 -6.49
C THR A 167 -14.56 7.52 -6.96
N ALA A 168 -15.22 6.61 -7.72
CA ALA A 168 -16.62 6.79 -8.10
C ALA A 168 -17.53 6.77 -6.87
N THR A 169 -17.31 5.85 -5.94
CA THR A 169 -18.07 5.73 -4.69
C THR A 169 -17.91 6.97 -3.82
N ASP A 170 -16.69 7.50 -3.71
CA ASP A 170 -16.43 8.74 -2.97
C ASP A 170 -17.21 9.91 -3.57
N SER A 171 -17.22 10.06 -4.90
CA SER A 171 -18.01 11.10 -5.59
C SER A 171 -19.52 10.99 -5.32
N PHE A 172 -20.06 9.79 -5.19
CA PHE A 172 -21.46 9.60 -4.80
C PHE A 172 -21.70 9.93 -3.31
N ASN A 173 -20.79 9.56 -2.42
CA ASN A 173 -20.85 9.91 -1.01
C ASN A 173 -20.82 11.43 -0.79
N ASP A 174 -19.99 12.14 -1.57
CA ASP A 174 -19.96 13.62 -1.59
C ASP A 174 -21.31 14.21 -1.97
N SER A 175 -21.97 13.63 -2.95
CA SER A 175 -23.32 14.05 -3.34
C SER A 175 -24.33 13.89 -2.19
N ILE A 176 -24.22 12.81 -1.41
CA ILE A 176 -25.07 12.57 -0.25
C ILE A 176 -24.78 13.59 0.86
N ARG A 177 -23.49 13.88 1.13
CA ARG A 177 -23.11 14.90 2.13
C ARG A 177 -23.62 16.29 1.74
N THR A 178 -23.41 16.70 0.50
CA THR A 178 -23.93 17.98 0.00
C THR A 178 -25.45 18.04 0.04
N ALA A 179 -26.17 16.95 -0.23
CA ALA A 179 -27.62 16.89 -0.07
C ALA A 179 -28.05 17.12 1.39
N ALA A 180 -27.33 16.57 2.38
CA ALA A 180 -27.59 16.84 3.79
C ALA A 180 -27.41 18.32 4.15
N VAL A 181 -26.35 18.96 3.62
CA VAL A 181 -26.12 20.41 3.81
C VAL A 181 -27.22 21.24 3.15
N ILE A 182 -27.68 20.88 1.95
CA ILE A 182 -28.82 21.53 1.30
C ILE A 182 -30.08 21.42 2.13
N ILE A 183 -30.38 20.23 2.68
CA ILE A 183 -31.55 20.03 3.56
C ILE A 183 -31.44 20.93 4.79
N GLY A 184 -30.28 20.96 5.45
CA GLY A 184 -30.06 21.84 6.61
C GLY A 184 -30.24 23.33 6.29
N THR A 185 -29.71 23.78 5.17
CA THR A 185 -29.87 25.17 4.68
C THR A 185 -31.30 25.45 4.29
N ALA A 186 -32.02 24.53 3.68
CA ALA A 186 -33.42 24.67 3.34
C ALA A 186 -34.30 24.76 4.61
N VAL A 187 -34.02 23.92 5.62
CA VAL A 187 -34.70 24.00 6.92
C VAL A 187 -34.50 25.37 7.56
N TYR A 188 -33.31 25.93 7.52
CA TYR A 188 -33.01 27.26 8.03
C TYR A 188 -33.89 28.33 7.34
N LEU A 189 -33.95 28.34 6.02
CA LEU A 189 -34.78 29.27 5.24
C LEU A 189 -36.28 29.07 5.49
N LEU A 190 -36.78 27.83 5.50
CA LEU A 190 -38.20 27.51 5.66
C LEU A 190 -38.70 27.84 7.09
N THR A 191 -37.83 27.68 8.09
CA THR A 191 -38.17 28.02 9.49
C THR A 191 -38.01 29.50 9.81
N LYS A 192 -37.76 30.34 8.81
CA LYS A 192 -37.49 31.78 8.97
C LYS A 192 -36.35 31.98 9.96
N GLU A 193 -35.24 31.28 9.75
CA GLU A 193 -33.99 31.39 10.51
C GLU A 193 -34.04 30.89 11.98
N LYS A 194 -35.14 30.21 12.38
CA LYS A 194 -35.31 29.75 13.76
C LYS A 194 -34.49 28.47 14.06
N VAL A 195 -34.31 27.60 13.07
CA VAL A 195 -33.58 26.32 13.22
C VAL A 195 -32.30 26.38 12.42
N ASN A 196 -31.16 26.46 13.08
CA ASN A 196 -29.86 26.53 12.47
C ASN A 196 -29.11 25.17 12.70
N LEU A 197 -28.98 24.36 11.67
CA LEU A 197 -28.29 23.06 11.69
C LEU A 197 -26.83 23.14 11.18
N ASP A 198 -26.37 24.32 10.75
CA ASP A 198 -25.07 24.52 10.11
C ASP A 198 -23.89 24.01 10.96
N GLY A 199 -23.87 24.35 12.25
CA GLY A 199 -22.83 23.90 13.17
C GLY A 199 -22.79 22.37 13.31
N TYR A 200 -23.95 21.70 13.39
CA TYR A 200 -24.02 20.25 13.49
C TYR A 200 -23.54 19.55 12.20
N LEU A 201 -24.00 20.03 11.05
CA LEU A 201 -23.58 19.50 9.77
C LEU A 201 -22.10 19.76 9.52
N GLY A 202 -21.60 20.96 9.84
CA GLY A 202 -20.19 21.28 9.78
C GLY A 202 -19.33 20.38 10.67
N LEU A 203 -19.80 20.03 11.87
CA LEU A 203 -19.12 19.10 12.77
C LEU A 203 -19.06 17.69 12.17
N ILE A 204 -20.16 17.19 11.61
CA ILE A 204 -20.20 15.87 10.94
C ILE A 204 -19.19 15.82 9.79
N VAL A 205 -19.18 16.85 8.94
CA VAL A 205 -18.26 16.93 7.80
C VAL A 205 -16.81 17.03 8.29
N SER A 206 -16.52 17.85 9.30
CA SER A 206 -15.15 17.98 9.84
C SER A 206 -14.62 16.68 10.44
N VAL A 207 -15.46 15.91 11.13
CA VAL A 207 -15.11 14.59 11.66
C VAL A 207 -14.80 13.62 10.51
N TYR A 208 -15.58 13.65 9.43
CA TYR A 208 -15.30 12.86 8.24
C TYR A 208 -13.94 13.22 7.61
N ILE A 209 -13.65 14.53 7.46
CA ILE A 209 -12.35 15.00 6.93
C ILE A 209 -11.21 14.56 7.86
N LEU A 210 -11.42 14.57 9.17
CA LEU A 210 -10.43 14.11 10.16
C LEU A 210 -10.08 12.63 9.94
N PHE A 211 -11.07 11.76 9.77
CA PHE A 211 -10.84 10.34 9.47
C PHE A 211 -10.13 10.14 8.12
N SER A 212 -10.53 10.89 7.09
CA SER A 212 -9.87 10.86 5.78
C SER A 212 -8.40 11.30 5.88
N GLY A 213 -8.12 12.36 6.66
CA GLY A 213 -6.76 12.84 6.89
C GLY A 213 -5.90 11.83 7.66
N ILE A 214 -6.45 11.16 8.68
CA ILE A 214 -5.76 10.08 9.42
C ILE A 214 -5.45 8.91 8.49
N LYS A 215 -6.40 8.52 7.64
CA LYS A 215 -6.18 7.46 6.64
C LYS A 215 -5.06 7.84 5.68
N LEU A 216 -5.12 9.06 5.11
CA LEU A 216 -4.07 9.55 4.20
C LEU A 216 -2.70 9.60 4.89
N LEU A 217 -2.64 10.04 6.14
CA LEU A 217 -1.41 10.04 6.96
C LEU A 217 -0.84 8.63 7.09
N LYS A 218 -1.68 7.65 7.40
CA LYS A 218 -1.28 6.25 7.51
C LYS A 218 -0.80 5.69 6.17
N ASP A 219 -1.57 5.91 5.09
CA ASP A 219 -1.27 5.38 3.76
C ASP A 219 0.05 5.94 3.18
N THR A 220 0.39 7.18 3.55
CA THR A 220 1.64 7.82 3.10
C THR A 220 2.83 7.58 4.02
N SER A 221 2.62 7.38 5.32
CA SER A 221 3.70 7.10 6.28
C SER A 221 4.14 5.63 6.28
N THR A 222 3.21 4.71 6.09
CA THR A 222 3.48 3.26 6.15
C THR A 222 4.55 2.79 5.15
N PRO A 223 4.54 3.23 3.87
CA PRO A 223 5.61 2.87 2.94
C PRO A 223 6.98 3.48 3.28
N LEU A 224 7.03 4.59 4.04
CA LEU A 224 8.30 5.18 4.51
C LEU A 224 8.93 4.33 5.61
N ILE A 225 8.12 3.76 6.49
CA ILE A 225 8.55 2.85 7.57
C ILE A 225 8.98 1.51 6.98
N GLY A 226 8.24 1.01 5.99
CA GLY A 226 8.39 -0.29 5.35
C GLY A 226 7.08 -1.08 5.41
N THR A 227 6.72 -1.67 4.31
CA THR A 227 5.54 -2.54 4.18
C THR A 227 5.96 -3.89 3.67
N PHE A 228 5.17 -4.91 3.98
CA PHE A 228 5.28 -6.18 3.27
C PHE A 228 5.06 -5.92 1.77
N PRO A 229 5.82 -6.60 0.91
CA PRO A 229 5.60 -6.55 -0.53
C PRO A 229 4.23 -7.14 -0.89
N ASP A 230 3.74 -6.82 -2.09
CA ASP A 230 2.50 -7.36 -2.61
C ASP A 230 2.58 -8.89 -2.76
N ASP A 231 1.58 -9.61 -2.26
CA ASP A 231 1.50 -11.07 -2.34
C ASP A 231 1.55 -11.57 -3.80
N GLU A 232 1.03 -10.81 -4.76
CA GLU A 232 1.13 -11.17 -6.19
C GLU A 232 2.57 -11.08 -6.69
N LEU A 233 3.33 -10.08 -6.24
CA LEU A 233 4.75 -9.96 -6.58
C LEU A 233 5.54 -11.15 -6.04
N ILE A 234 5.31 -11.51 -4.78
CA ILE A 234 5.99 -12.65 -4.16
C ILE A 234 5.71 -13.94 -4.92
N LYS A 235 4.44 -14.25 -5.19
CA LYS A 235 4.05 -15.45 -5.96
C LYS A 235 4.67 -15.48 -7.36
N ARG A 236 4.83 -14.32 -8.01
CA ARG A 236 5.51 -14.26 -9.31
C ARG A 236 6.99 -14.57 -9.18
N LEU A 237 7.68 -14.01 -8.16
CA LEU A 237 9.09 -14.29 -7.92
C LEU A 237 9.32 -15.77 -7.58
N GLU A 238 8.55 -16.32 -6.64
CA GLU A 238 8.60 -17.73 -6.26
C GLU A 238 8.43 -18.66 -7.46
N LYS A 239 7.39 -18.40 -8.28
CA LYS A 239 7.17 -19.17 -9.50
C LYS A 239 8.32 -19.07 -10.49
N ARG A 240 8.96 -17.90 -10.57
CA ARG A 240 10.14 -17.68 -11.40
C ARG A 240 11.33 -18.48 -10.87
N PHE A 241 11.65 -18.36 -9.59
CA PHE A 241 12.75 -19.11 -9.00
C PHE A 241 12.56 -20.61 -9.20
N ALA A 242 11.38 -21.16 -8.95
CA ALA A 242 11.07 -22.56 -9.17
C ALA A 242 11.14 -23.01 -10.64
N SER A 243 11.22 -22.10 -11.61
CA SER A 243 11.29 -22.45 -13.04
C SER A 243 12.70 -22.61 -13.61
N TYR A 244 13.74 -22.26 -12.86
CA TYR A 244 15.12 -22.40 -13.31
C TYR A 244 15.64 -23.81 -13.05
N GLU A 245 16.20 -24.43 -14.08
CA GLU A 245 16.92 -25.70 -13.93
C GLU A 245 18.24 -25.50 -13.18
N GLY A 246 18.60 -26.42 -12.29
CA GLY A 246 19.83 -26.33 -11.48
C GLY A 246 19.65 -25.68 -10.11
N ILE A 247 18.44 -25.25 -9.74
CA ILE A 247 18.08 -24.83 -8.40
C ILE A 247 17.47 -26.01 -7.62
N ILE A 248 17.92 -26.22 -6.38
CA ILE A 248 17.34 -27.18 -5.44
C ILE A 248 16.17 -26.55 -4.69
N GLY A 249 16.35 -25.32 -4.22
CA GLY A 249 15.38 -24.57 -3.45
C GLY A 249 15.75 -23.10 -3.33
N PHE A 250 14.91 -22.34 -2.67
CA PHE A 250 15.17 -20.94 -2.31
C PHE A 250 14.49 -20.60 -0.98
N HIS A 251 15.09 -19.68 -0.23
CA HIS A 251 14.59 -19.21 1.06
C HIS A 251 15.05 -17.78 1.33
N ASP A 252 14.62 -17.19 2.45
CA ASP A 252 14.98 -15.84 2.91
C ASP A 252 14.79 -14.75 1.85
N LEU A 253 13.65 -14.83 1.12
CA LEU A 253 13.29 -13.76 0.21
C LEU A 253 12.90 -12.51 0.99
N VAL A 254 13.74 -11.48 0.94
CA VAL A 254 13.49 -10.15 1.50
C VAL A 254 13.28 -9.17 0.36
N VAL A 255 12.14 -8.45 0.39
CA VAL A 255 11.83 -7.44 -0.62
C VAL A 255 11.56 -6.12 0.08
N HIS A 256 12.22 -5.06 -0.37
CA HIS A 256 12.02 -3.71 0.14
C HIS A 256 12.02 -2.69 -1.00
N SER A 257 11.33 -1.57 -0.80
CA SER A 257 11.19 -0.56 -1.84
C SER A 257 11.66 0.83 -1.39
N TYR A 258 12.20 1.56 -2.35
CA TYR A 258 12.50 2.99 -2.25
C TYR A 258 11.51 3.83 -3.05
N GLY A 259 10.30 3.28 -3.29
CA GLY A 259 9.22 3.90 -4.03
C GLY A 259 8.49 2.89 -4.91
N PRO A 260 7.44 3.28 -5.63
CA PRO A 260 6.56 2.37 -6.36
C PRO A 260 7.25 1.49 -7.40
N ASN A 261 8.34 2.00 -8.02
CA ASN A 261 9.04 1.32 -9.12
C ASN A 261 10.53 1.08 -8.80
N ARG A 262 10.96 1.25 -7.54
CA ARG A 262 12.36 1.03 -7.13
C ARG A 262 12.41 -0.03 -6.06
N ILE A 263 12.41 -1.28 -6.51
CA ILE A 263 12.33 -2.47 -5.67
C ILE A 263 13.70 -3.13 -5.63
N TYR A 264 14.11 -3.52 -4.44
CA TYR A 264 15.29 -4.32 -4.16
C TYR A 264 14.87 -5.62 -3.48
N ALA A 265 15.52 -6.70 -3.85
CA ALA A 265 15.27 -7.99 -3.23
C ALA A 265 16.58 -8.72 -2.96
N THR A 266 16.59 -9.51 -1.91
CA THR A 266 17.62 -10.49 -1.63
C THR A 266 16.95 -11.85 -1.45
N VAL A 267 17.60 -12.91 -1.91
CA VAL A 267 17.11 -14.27 -1.79
C VAL A 267 18.30 -15.22 -1.65
N HIS A 268 18.14 -16.27 -0.89
CA HIS A 268 19.04 -17.39 -0.84
C HIS A 268 18.59 -18.43 -1.86
N ILE A 269 19.49 -18.91 -2.72
CA ILE A 269 19.23 -19.95 -3.70
C ILE A 269 20.14 -21.13 -3.45
N GLU A 270 19.54 -22.28 -3.24
CA GLU A 270 20.20 -23.54 -3.02
C GLU A 270 20.61 -24.18 -4.36
N VAL A 271 21.89 -24.51 -4.52
CA VAL A 271 22.46 -25.17 -5.68
C VAL A 271 23.18 -26.45 -5.29
N PRO A 272 23.33 -27.45 -6.20
CA PRO A 272 24.09 -28.68 -5.90
C PRO A 272 25.56 -28.36 -5.63
N SER A 273 26.09 -28.80 -4.49
CA SER A 273 27.51 -28.63 -4.13
C SER A 273 28.45 -29.38 -5.03
N THR A 274 27.96 -30.36 -5.80
CA THR A 274 28.69 -31.16 -6.77
C THR A 274 28.85 -30.48 -8.12
N GLU A 275 28.11 -29.40 -8.38
CA GLU A 275 28.23 -28.64 -9.65
C GLU A 275 29.45 -27.72 -9.58
N ASP A 276 30.00 -27.42 -10.77
CA ASP A 276 31.11 -26.46 -10.87
C ASP A 276 30.67 -25.08 -10.40
N ILE A 277 31.44 -24.48 -9.49
CA ILE A 277 31.11 -23.20 -8.87
C ILE A 277 30.94 -22.08 -9.90
N MET A 278 31.66 -22.11 -11.01
CA MET A 278 31.54 -21.10 -12.05
C MET A 278 30.24 -21.24 -12.83
N LYS A 279 29.76 -22.48 -13.03
CA LYS A 279 28.44 -22.69 -13.65
C LYS A 279 27.29 -22.29 -12.73
N SER A 280 27.41 -22.60 -11.45
CA SER A 280 26.43 -22.15 -10.45
C SER A 280 26.38 -20.63 -10.39
N HIS A 281 27.54 -19.95 -10.41
CA HIS A 281 27.62 -18.49 -10.47
C HIS A 281 26.99 -17.91 -11.74
N GLU A 282 27.24 -18.54 -12.91
CA GLU A 282 26.65 -18.11 -14.18
C GLU A 282 25.11 -18.21 -14.17
N LEU A 283 24.56 -19.27 -13.56
CA LEU A 283 23.12 -19.44 -13.33
C LEU A 283 22.57 -18.31 -12.46
N ILE A 284 23.23 -18.00 -11.34
CA ILE A 284 22.83 -16.91 -10.43
C ILE A 284 22.84 -15.57 -11.17
N ASP A 285 23.88 -15.24 -11.90
CA ASP A 285 23.97 -14.04 -12.72
C ASP A 285 22.85 -13.95 -13.77
N GLN A 286 22.48 -15.10 -14.35
CA GLN A 286 21.35 -15.16 -15.28
C GLN A 286 20.03 -14.83 -14.57
N ILE A 287 19.79 -15.40 -13.40
CA ILE A 287 18.57 -15.16 -12.61
C ILE A 287 18.46 -13.67 -12.23
N GLU A 288 19.54 -13.06 -11.73
CA GLU A 288 19.57 -11.65 -11.38
C GLU A 288 19.24 -10.76 -12.59
N ARG A 289 19.85 -11.03 -13.75
CA ARG A 289 19.57 -10.29 -15.01
C ARG A 289 18.14 -10.46 -15.50
N ASP A 290 17.62 -11.68 -15.48
CA ASP A 290 16.27 -11.98 -15.94
C ASP A 290 15.22 -11.29 -15.07
N ILE A 291 15.37 -11.33 -13.75
CA ILE A 291 14.47 -10.64 -12.80
C ILE A 291 14.57 -9.12 -12.97
N ALA A 292 15.78 -8.57 -13.17
CA ALA A 292 15.93 -7.14 -13.42
C ALA A 292 15.23 -6.70 -14.71
N GLN A 293 15.30 -7.50 -15.77
CA GLN A 293 14.69 -7.17 -17.07
C GLN A 293 13.18 -7.37 -17.09
N THR A 294 12.66 -8.39 -16.42
CA THR A 294 11.25 -8.78 -16.53
C THR A 294 10.37 -8.17 -15.44
N GLU A 295 10.89 -8.04 -14.22
CA GLU A 295 10.16 -7.50 -13.07
C GLU A 295 10.63 -6.09 -12.67
N GLY A 296 11.77 -5.61 -13.20
CA GLY A 296 12.35 -4.31 -12.84
C GLY A 296 12.91 -4.26 -11.40
N ILE A 297 13.27 -5.41 -10.84
CA ILE A 297 13.74 -5.56 -9.46
C ILE A 297 15.26 -5.70 -9.44
N ASN A 298 15.93 -4.96 -8.56
CA ASN A 298 17.34 -5.15 -8.28
C ASN A 298 17.48 -6.33 -7.31
N LEU A 299 17.72 -7.52 -7.85
CA LEU A 299 17.89 -8.75 -7.09
C LEU A 299 19.37 -8.98 -6.77
N VAL A 300 19.64 -9.38 -5.55
CA VAL A 300 20.94 -9.95 -5.10
C VAL A 300 20.67 -11.34 -4.57
N VAL A 301 21.39 -12.31 -5.11
CA VAL A 301 21.25 -13.70 -4.73
C VAL A 301 22.44 -14.15 -3.89
N HIS A 302 22.15 -14.70 -2.70
CA HIS A 302 23.13 -15.50 -1.96
C HIS A 302 23.05 -16.95 -2.41
N MET A 303 24.18 -17.50 -2.80
CA MET A 303 24.26 -18.87 -3.29
C MET A 303 24.61 -19.83 -2.16
N ASP A 304 23.74 -20.81 -1.89
CA ASP A 304 23.93 -21.83 -0.87
C ASP A 304 24.20 -23.21 -1.49
N PRO A 305 25.46 -23.69 -1.48
CA PRO A 305 25.78 -25.03 -1.97
C PRO A 305 25.28 -26.12 -1.02
N ILE A 306 24.37 -26.98 -1.50
CA ILE A 306 23.79 -28.10 -0.72
C ILE A 306 24.36 -29.43 -1.22
N ASP A 307 24.88 -30.25 -0.30
CA ASP A 307 25.28 -31.62 -0.59
C ASP A 307 24.10 -32.58 -0.40
N GLN A 308 23.44 -32.89 -1.50
CA GLN A 308 22.31 -33.81 -1.51
C GLN A 308 22.71 -35.28 -1.19
N ASN A 309 24.02 -35.63 -1.26
CA ASN A 309 24.51 -36.96 -0.99
C ASN A 309 24.98 -37.15 0.47
N ASP A 310 24.97 -36.12 1.28
CA ASP A 310 25.32 -36.26 2.71
C ASP A 310 24.17 -36.91 3.48
N GLU A 311 24.22 -38.25 3.58
CA GLU A 311 23.23 -39.06 4.29
C GLU A 311 23.07 -38.64 5.76
N LEU A 312 24.14 -38.20 6.42
CA LEU A 312 24.10 -37.78 7.81
C LEU A 312 23.31 -36.47 7.94
N THR A 313 23.63 -35.46 7.15
CA THR A 313 22.94 -34.17 7.16
C THR A 313 21.49 -34.34 6.77
N ASN A 314 21.17 -35.11 5.72
CA ASN A 314 19.80 -35.36 5.29
C ASN A 314 18.95 -36.06 6.37
N ARG A 315 19.51 -37.08 7.05
CA ARG A 315 18.81 -37.76 8.13
C ARG A 315 18.55 -36.82 9.32
N LEU A 316 19.58 -36.08 9.76
CA LEU A 316 19.44 -35.18 10.89
C LEU A 316 18.48 -34.01 10.56
N TYR A 317 18.49 -33.53 9.33
CA TYR A 317 17.52 -32.53 8.86
C TYR A 317 16.09 -33.02 9.02
N GLN A 318 15.77 -34.22 8.54
CA GLN A 318 14.41 -34.78 8.66
C GLN A 318 14.04 -35.01 10.14
N GLU A 319 14.94 -35.54 10.96
CA GLU A 319 14.70 -35.75 12.38
C GLU A 319 14.38 -34.43 13.11
N VAL A 320 15.14 -33.36 12.84
CA VAL A 320 14.94 -32.03 13.46
C VAL A 320 13.69 -31.35 12.89
N LYS A 321 13.45 -31.44 11.59
CA LYS A 321 12.24 -30.93 10.94
C LYS A 321 10.98 -31.52 11.57
N ASP A 322 10.93 -32.85 11.72
CA ASP A 322 9.81 -33.55 12.34
C ASP A 322 9.64 -33.19 13.82
N LEU A 323 10.74 -33.02 14.53
CA LEU A 323 10.73 -32.65 15.93
C LEU A 323 10.16 -31.24 16.15
N ILE A 324 10.57 -30.30 15.32
CA ILE A 324 10.08 -28.90 15.36
C ILE A 324 8.61 -28.83 14.90
N ALA A 325 8.23 -29.57 13.87
CA ALA A 325 6.83 -29.61 13.40
C ALA A 325 5.87 -30.20 14.45
N ARG A 326 6.34 -31.16 15.27
CA ARG A 326 5.58 -31.68 16.43
C ARG A 326 5.49 -30.69 17.58
N PHE A 327 6.52 -29.85 17.76
CA PHE A 327 6.51 -28.81 18.77
C PHE A 327 5.53 -27.69 18.39
N ASP A 328 5.58 -27.21 17.16
CA ASP A 328 4.61 -26.27 16.61
C ASP A 328 4.64 -26.30 15.06
N SER A 329 3.51 -26.62 14.45
CA SER A 329 3.37 -26.72 12.99
C SER A 329 3.45 -25.37 12.25
N LEU A 330 3.51 -24.26 12.98
CA LEU A 330 3.73 -22.92 12.42
C LEU A 330 5.19 -22.60 12.18
N LEU A 331 6.10 -23.45 12.68
CA LEU A 331 7.54 -23.27 12.54
C LEU A 331 8.08 -24.10 11.38
N SER A 332 9.02 -23.53 10.64
CA SER A 332 9.78 -24.24 9.61
C SER A 332 11.27 -24.03 9.83
N ILE A 333 12.10 -24.87 9.22
CA ILE A 333 13.56 -24.77 9.29
C ILE A 333 14.16 -24.71 7.89
N HIS A 334 15.25 -23.96 7.76
CA HIS A 334 16.06 -23.90 6.54
C HIS A 334 17.54 -23.71 6.89
N ASP A 335 18.41 -23.66 5.89
CA ASP A 335 19.87 -23.52 6.02
C ASP A 335 20.50 -24.53 7.00
N PHE A 336 20.04 -25.81 6.91
CA PHE A 336 20.48 -26.84 7.83
C PHE A 336 21.84 -27.41 7.43
N ARG A 337 22.81 -27.29 8.35
CA ARG A 337 24.19 -27.76 8.15
C ARG A 337 24.70 -28.54 9.35
N VAL A 338 25.49 -29.57 9.12
CA VAL A 338 26.15 -30.37 10.16
C VAL A 338 27.66 -30.11 10.13
N ILE A 339 28.20 -29.63 11.26
CA ILE A 339 29.63 -29.42 11.45
C ILE A 339 30.12 -30.44 12.47
N THR A 340 30.80 -31.49 11.99
CA THR A 340 31.33 -32.54 12.84
C THR A 340 32.60 -32.06 13.54
N MET A 341 32.59 -32.03 14.89
CA MET A 341 33.77 -31.85 15.74
C MET A 341 34.06 -33.17 16.48
N SER A 342 35.27 -33.31 17.04
CA SER A 342 35.79 -34.57 17.58
C SER A 342 34.84 -35.29 18.56
N ASP A 343 34.05 -34.59 19.35
CA ASP A 343 33.19 -35.17 20.40
C ASP A 343 31.70 -34.80 20.30
N ARG A 344 31.30 -33.84 19.44
CA ARG A 344 29.92 -33.38 19.28
C ARG A 344 29.65 -32.98 17.84
N LYS A 345 28.39 -33.12 17.43
CA LYS A 345 27.91 -32.64 16.14
C LYS A 345 27.20 -31.30 16.34
N ASN A 346 27.76 -30.22 15.81
CA ASN A 346 27.07 -28.95 15.77
C ASN A 346 26.10 -28.99 14.58
N ILE A 347 24.82 -28.82 14.86
CA ILE A 347 23.79 -28.61 13.86
C ILE A 347 23.47 -27.11 13.82
N VAL A 348 23.68 -26.50 12.67
CA VAL A 348 23.43 -25.08 12.44
C VAL A 348 22.21 -24.98 11.53
N PHE A 349 21.22 -24.21 11.92
CA PHE A 349 20.02 -24.01 11.12
C PHE A 349 19.23 -22.81 11.61
N ASP A 350 18.37 -22.31 10.73
CA ASP A 350 17.50 -21.20 10.98
C ASP A 350 16.06 -21.70 11.18
N VAL A 351 15.35 -21.09 12.13
CA VAL A 351 13.94 -21.38 12.42
C VAL A 351 13.11 -20.17 12.09
N VAL A 352 12.20 -20.34 11.16
CA VAL A 352 11.27 -19.29 10.77
C VAL A 352 10.03 -19.33 11.63
N CYS A 353 9.67 -18.19 12.20
CA CYS A 353 8.46 -18.03 13.00
C CYS A 353 7.56 -16.89 12.46
N PRO A 354 6.22 -17.03 12.58
CA PRO A 354 5.31 -15.97 12.14
C PRO A 354 5.47 -14.71 13.00
N PRO A 355 5.13 -13.53 12.46
CA PRO A 355 5.06 -12.28 13.21
C PRO A 355 4.12 -12.44 14.42
N ASN A 356 4.50 -11.86 15.56
CA ASN A 356 3.73 -11.97 16.82
C ASN A 356 3.59 -13.41 17.36
N TYR A 357 4.60 -14.24 17.14
CA TYR A 357 4.62 -15.58 17.74
C TYR A 357 4.54 -15.49 19.27
N ARG A 358 3.88 -16.49 19.91
CA ARG A 358 3.57 -16.52 21.36
C ARG A 358 4.78 -16.45 22.30
N LEU A 359 5.97 -16.85 21.83
CA LEU A 359 7.23 -16.83 22.56
C LEU A 359 8.13 -15.72 22.02
N THR A 360 8.94 -15.15 22.89
CA THR A 360 10.05 -14.29 22.46
C THR A 360 11.11 -15.10 21.72
N THR A 361 11.86 -14.47 20.83
CA THR A 361 12.99 -15.09 20.10
C THR A 361 13.92 -15.88 21.02
N LYS A 362 14.22 -15.34 22.22
CA LYS A 362 15.09 -15.99 23.21
C LYS A 362 14.44 -17.22 23.84
N GLU A 363 13.16 -17.14 24.17
CA GLU A 363 12.42 -18.27 24.75
C GLU A 363 12.25 -19.39 23.73
N LEU A 364 11.87 -19.07 22.49
CA LEU A 364 11.73 -20.03 21.42
C LEU A 364 13.06 -20.77 21.16
N LYS A 365 14.15 -20.00 20.99
CA LYS A 365 15.49 -20.58 20.82
C LYS A 365 15.87 -21.54 21.94
N ASN A 366 15.62 -21.17 23.19
CA ASN A 366 15.93 -22.01 24.33
C ASN A 366 15.06 -23.28 24.38
N GLN A 367 13.78 -23.19 24.10
CA GLN A 367 12.88 -24.35 24.08
C GLN A 367 13.26 -25.34 22.98
N ILE A 368 13.54 -24.87 21.76
CA ILE A 368 13.99 -25.72 20.65
C ILE A 368 15.35 -26.35 20.98
N LYS A 369 16.27 -25.58 21.56
CA LYS A 369 17.56 -26.11 21.98
C LYS A 369 17.40 -27.26 23.02
N THR A 370 16.56 -27.08 24.04
CA THR A 370 16.26 -28.10 25.05
C THR A 370 15.64 -29.33 24.39
N LEU A 371 14.65 -29.13 23.53
CA LEU A 371 13.95 -30.21 22.82
C LEU A 371 14.91 -31.09 21.99
N ILE A 372 15.85 -30.48 21.29
CA ILE A 372 16.84 -31.22 20.48
C ILE A 372 17.83 -31.97 21.34
N VAL A 373 18.35 -31.32 22.39
CA VAL A 373 19.34 -31.96 23.33
C VAL A 373 18.70 -33.08 24.12
N GLU A 374 17.43 -33.00 24.50
CA GLU A 374 16.68 -34.08 25.13
C GLU A 374 16.45 -35.26 24.17
N HIS A 375 16.27 -35.00 22.88
CA HIS A 375 16.12 -36.02 21.85
C HIS A 375 17.44 -36.74 21.54
N ASP A 376 18.53 -35.97 21.32
CA ASP A 376 19.88 -36.49 21.10
C ASP A 376 20.92 -35.60 21.79
N PRO A 377 21.48 -36.07 22.96
CA PRO A 377 22.48 -35.31 23.71
C PRO A 377 23.82 -35.12 22.98
N THR A 378 24.07 -35.81 21.88
CA THR A 378 25.31 -35.67 21.09
C THR A 378 25.22 -34.44 20.15
N LEU A 379 24.02 -33.91 19.94
CA LEU A 379 23.81 -32.74 19.09
C LEU A 379 23.99 -31.45 19.91
N ASN A 380 24.66 -30.47 19.28
CA ASN A 380 24.77 -29.12 19.80
C ASN A 380 24.10 -28.14 18.82
N PRO A 381 22.83 -27.76 19.05
CA PRO A 381 22.12 -26.91 18.14
C PRO A 381 22.58 -25.44 18.26
N ILE A 382 22.95 -24.88 17.10
CA ILE A 382 23.24 -23.45 16.88
C ILE A 382 22.10 -22.93 16.03
N ILE A 383 21.17 -22.22 16.66
CA ILE A 383 19.88 -21.83 16.08
C ILE A 383 19.86 -20.33 15.89
N GLN A 384 19.44 -19.86 14.73
CA GLN A 384 18.99 -18.51 14.48
C GLN A 384 17.46 -18.51 14.38
N ILE A 385 16.82 -17.45 14.83
CA ILE A 385 15.36 -17.30 14.69
C ILE A 385 15.11 -16.17 13.73
N ASP A 386 14.49 -16.49 12.61
CA ASP A 386 14.11 -15.54 11.60
C ASP A 386 12.62 -15.25 11.62
N GLN A 387 12.27 -14.01 11.31
CA GLN A 387 10.89 -13.61 11.13
C GLN A 387 10.54 -13.64 9.64
N PHE A 388 9.32 -14.01 9.32
CA PHE A 388 8.84 -13.89 7.94
C PHE A 388 8.89 -12.43 7.47
N TYR A 389 9.69 -12.18 6.44
CA TYR A 389 9.67 -10.93 5.70
C TYR A 389 8.72 -10.95 4.50
N VAL A 390 8.17 -12.15 4.21
CA VAL A 390 7.23 -12.42 3.12
C VAL A 390 6.23 -13.46 3.59
N HIS A 391 4.94 -13.28 3.34
CA HIS A 391 3.94 -14.31 3.55
C HIS A 391 4.03 -15.36 2.45
N SER A 392 4.96 -16.30 2.52
CA SER A 392 4.94 -17.46 1.65
C SER A 392 3.93 -18.47 2.18
N ASN A 393 2.82 -18.63 1.48
CA ASN A 393 1.89 -19.75 1.70
C ASN A 393 2.35 -20.99 0.91
N ILE A 394 3.65 -21.28 0.88
CA ILE A 394 4.09 -22.55 0.32
C ILE A 394 3.77 -23.61 1.36
N LYS A 395 2.57 -24.20 1.25
CA LYS A 395 2.38 -25.58 1.69
C LYS A 395 3.14 -26.41 0.67
N GLU A 396 4.28 -26.97 1.11
CA GLU A 396 4.89 -28.08 0.42
C GLU A 396 3.80 -29.19 0.32
N ASP A 397 3.26 -29.42 -0.89
CA ASP A 397 2.47 -30.60 -1.21
C ASP A 397 3.37 -31.83 -1.30
#